data_201c58a5033fcb97c75018da0a5f1fbe
#
_entry.id   201c58a5033fcb97c75018da0a5f1fbe
#
_cell.length_a   1.000
_cell.length_b   1.000
_cell.length_c   1.000
_cell.angle_alpha   90.00
_cell.angle_beta   90.00
_cell.angle_gamma   90.00
#
_symmetry.space_group_name_H-M   'P 1'
#
loop_
_entity.id
_entity.type
_entity.pdbx_description
1 polymer ?
#
loop_
_entity_poly.entity_id
_entity_poly.type
_entity_poly.pdbx_seq_one_letter_code
_entity_poly.pdbx_strand_id
1 'polypeptide(L)'
;MPSFEFLKKADPEIYEVVRNEIQRQRDELEMIASENFTSLAIMEAMGSVLTNKYSEGYPKKRYYGGNQHIDVSESLAIERAKKLFNAEHANVQPHSGSQANMAAYFALLNIGDKILGVDLACGGHLTHGSPVNFSGKWYNVVTYFVDKETQRFDFDQIRKQALAEKPKLILCGYTAYPRTVDFKAFGEIAQECGALLMADIAHIAGLVASGVHPHPFPHCNIVTTTTHKTLRGPRGGLILCKQDLAEKVDKAIFPGTQGGPLDHVIAAKAVCFHEAMKPEFKEYNKQIVKNAKALAEGLMEHGLDLVSGGTDNHLVLVDLTKKNMTGKEAQELLNSVNIIVNKNMIPYDPKPPWHGSGIRIGTPALTTRGLKESDMKHISGLIVKIIDNPKDEQIKQKVREEVLNICKRFPLYPELG
;
A
#
# COMPACT_ATOMS: atom_id res chain seq x y z
N MET A 1 -1.78 28.11 0.45
CA MET A 1 -1.75 27.26 1.64
C MET A 1 -1.42 28.08 2.86
N PRO A 2 -1.86 27.65 4.05
CA PRO A 2 -1.39 28.30 5.26
C PRO A 2 0.13 28.25 5.29
N SER A 3 0.73 29.38 5.60
CA SER A 3 2.18 29.57 5.76
C SER A 3 2.77 28.81 6.96
N PHE A 4 2.02 27.89 7.58
CA PHE A 4 2.30 27.28 8.88
C PHE A 4 2.57 28.28 10.02
N GLU A 5 2.13 29.53 9.88
CA GLU A 5 2.40 30.60 10.84
C GLU A 5 1.88 30.30 12.25
N PHE A 6 0.71 29.67 12.35
CA PHE A 6 0.18 29.28 13.65
C PHE A 6 1.04 28.19 14.31
N LEU A 7 1.49 27.21 13.51
CA LEU A 7 2.38 26.15 14.01
C LEU A 7 3.73 26.76 14.42
N LYS A 8 4.32 27.62 13.58
CA LYS A 8 5.59 28.30 13.85
C LYS A 8 5.53 29.11 15.17
N LYS A 9 4.39 29.77 15.40
CA LYS A 9 4.19 30.55 16.63
C LYS A 9 3.95 29.68 17.85
N ALA A 10 3.21 28.57 17.71
CA ALA A 10 2.81 27.70 18.80
C ALA A 10 3.93 26.73 19.21
N ASP A 11 4.63 26.15 18.22
CA ASP A 11 5.70 25.18 18.40
C ASP A 11 6.73 25.28 17.27
N PRO A 12 7.77 26.12 17.48
CA PRO A 12 8.83 26.29 16.49
C PRO A 12 9.61 24.99 16.18
N GLU A 13 9.75 24.07 17.15
CA GLU A 13 10.49 22.81 16.96
C GLU A 13 9.74 21.90 15.99
N ILE A 14 8.44 21.70 16.15
CA ILE A 14 7.62 20.93 15.21
C ILE A 14 7.50 21.63 13.85
N TYR A 15 7.46 22.96 13.83
CA TYR A 15 7.52 23.71 12.58
C TYR A 15 8.78 23.38 11.77
N GLU A 16 9.96 23.36 12.42
CA GLU A 16 11.22 22.98 11.75
C GLU A 16 11.22 21.53 11.29
N VAL A 17 10.65 20.60 12.05
CA VAL A 17 10.47 19.21 11.61
C VAL A 17 9.65 19.13 10.32
N VAL A 18 8.53 19.85 10.24
CA VAL A 18 7.68 19.88 9.03
C VAL A 18 8.44 20.50 7.85
N ARG A 19 9.16 21.59 8.07
CA ARG A 19 9.99 22.26 7.04
C ARG A 19 11.08 21.33 6.51
N ASN A 20 11.80 20.68 7.40
CA ASN A 20 12.87 19.75 7.05
C ASN A 20 12.34 18.54 6.27
N GLU A 21 11.16 18.01 6.65
CA GLU A 21 10.53 16.91 5.93
C GLU A 21 10.05 17.33 4.53
N ILE A 22 9.50 18.54 4.36
CA ILE A 22 9.18 19.09 3.03
C ILE A 22 10.44 19.14 2.17
N GLN A 23 11.55 19.63 2.72
CA GLN A 23 12.82 19.72 1.99
C GLN A 23 13.38 18.34 1.65
N ARG A 24 13.34 17.38 2.58
CA ARG A 24 13.75 16.00 2.33
C ARG A 24 12.95 15.40 1.15
N GLN A 25 11.62 15.50 1.19
CA GLN A 25 10.77 14.98 0.11
C GLN A 25 11.04 15.66 -1.24
N ARG A 26 11.45 16.91 -1.25
CA ARG A 26 11.84 17.63 -2.47
C ARG A 26 13.17 17.15 -3.06
N ASP A 27 14.14 16.84 -2.21
CA ASP A 27 15.51 16.53 -2.60
C ASP A 27 15.79 15.04 -2.84
N GLU A 28 14.84 14.17 -2.54
CA GLU A 28 15.00 12.73 -2.62
C GLU A 28 14.07 12.09 -3.67
N LEU A 29 14.52 10.97 -4.25
CA LEU A 29 13.70 10.10 -5.08
C LEU A 29 13.01 9.07 -4.19
N GLU A 30 11.75 9.34 -3.82
CA GLU A 30 10.96 8.41 -3.02
C GLU A 30 10.51 7.22 -3.88
N MET A 31 11.11 6.06 -3.60
CA MET A 31 10.85 4.82 -4.33
C MET A 31 10.37 3.69 -3.42
N ILE A 32 9.98 3.96 -2.17
CA ILE A 32 9.29 3.00 -1.34
C ILE A 32 7.91 2.72 -1.94
N ALA A 33 7.65 1.47 -2.34
CA ALA A 33 6.45 1.09 -3.08
C ALA A 33 5.12 1.36 -2.35
N SER A 34 5.16 1.54 -1.03
CA SER A 34 4.00 1.85 -0.18
C SER A 34 3.84 3.34 0.11
N GLU A 35 4.66 4.22 -0.47
CA GLU A 35 4.60 5.66 -0.29
C GLU A 35 4.12 6.39 -1.54
N ASN A 36 3.51 7.55 -1.32
CA ASN A 36 3.02 8.43 -2.37
C ASN A 36 2.85 9.86 -1.84
N PHE A 37 2.70 10.80 -2.74
CA PHE A 37 2.47 12.20 -2.43
C PHE A 37 0.99 12.54 -2.64
N THR A 38 0.28 12.83 -1.57
CA THR A 38 -1.14 13.17 -1.62
C THR A 38 -1.38 14.62 -2.08
N SER A 39 -2.60 14.97 -2.51
CA SER A 39 -2.92 16.32 -2.95
C SER A 39 -3.02 17.31 -1.78
N LEU A 40 -2.83 18.59 -2.08
CA LEU A 40 -2.99 19.66 -1.10
C LEU A 40 -4.42 19.74 -0.56
N ALA A 41 -5.42 19.46 -1.38
CA ALA A 41 -6.83 19.42 -0.96
C ALA A 41 -7.09 18.33 0.10
N ILE A 42 -6.42 17.19 -0.02
CA ILE A 42 -6.47 16.13 0.99
C ILE A 42 -5.80 16.58 2.29
N MET A 43 -4.65 17.26 2.21
CA MET A 43 -3.97 17.82 3.39
C MET A 43 -4.82 18.87 4.09
N GLU A 44 -5.49 19.75 3.35
CA GLU A 44 -6.42 20.76 3.91
C GLU A 44 -7.60 20.10 4.62
N ALA A 45 -8.20 19.07 4.03
CA ALA A 45 -9.28 18.32 4.68
C ALA A 45 -8.81 17.67 5.99
N MET A 46 -7.60 17.11 6.03
CA MET A 46 -7.01 16.52 7.23
C MET A 46 -6.72 17.55 8.33
N GLY A 47 -6.30 18.75 7.98
CA GLY A 47 -6.04 19.86 8.91
C GLY A 47 -7.29 20.67 9.29
N SER A 48 -8.49 20.20 8.99
CA SER A 48 -9.73 20.93 9.21
C SER A 48 -10.30 20.81 10.62
N VAL A 49 -11.29 21.67 10.93
CA VAL A 49 -12.02 21.68 12.22
C VAL A 49 -12.81 20.39 12.48
N LEU A 50 -12.95 19.50 11.50
CA LEU A 50 -13.61 18.21 11.68
C LEU A 50 -12.90 17.32 12.71
N THR A 51 -11.61 17.56 13.00
CA THR A 51 -10.88 16.90 14.08
C THR A 51 -11.48 17.12 15.47
N ASN A 52 -12.27 18.17 15.66
CA ASN A 52 -12.85 18.52 16.97
C ASN A 52 -14.11 17.72 17.30
N LYS A 53 -14.69 17.00 16.32
CA LYS A 53 -16.00 16.37 16.49
C LYS A 53 -15.91 14.93 16.95
N TYR A 54 -16.84 14.54 17.83
CA TYR A 54 -17.04 13.16 18.28
C TYR A 54 -18.30 12.58 17.65
N SER A 55 -18.18 11.44 16.93
CA SER A 55 -19.22 10.93 16.03
C SER A 55 -19.39 9.41 16.06
N GLU A 56 -19.34 8.79 17.26
CA GLU A 56 -19.58 7.34 17.41
C GLU A 56 -20.90 6.91 16.76
N GLY A 57 -20.88 5.75 16.12
CA GLY A 57 -21.97 5.22 15.32
C GLY A 57 -21.77 5.51 13.83
N TYR A 58 -22.87 5.60 13.10
CA TYR A 58 -22.90 5.74 11.63
C TYR A 58 -23.82 6.87 11.20
N PRO A 59 -23.79 7.36 9.96
CA PRO A 59 -24.68 8.41 9.47
C PRO A 59 -26.15 8.14 9.84
N LYS A 60 -26.81 9.13 10.40
CA LYS A 60 -28.19 9.08 10.94
C LYS A 60 -28.42 8.15 12.15
N LYS A 61 -27.36 7.50 12.66
CA LYS A 61 -27.41 6.60 13.84
C LYS A 61 -26.24 6.90 14.77
N ARG A 62 -26.06 8.17 15.15
CA ARG A 62 -24.98 8.61 16.03
C ARG A 62 -25.39 8.55 17.50
N TYR A 63 -24.39 8.32 18.35
CA TYR A 63 -24.58 8.40 19.81
C TYR A 63 -24.50 9.83 20.34
N TYR A 64 -23.99 10.78 19.53
CA TYR A 64 -23.81 12.18 19.89
C TYR A 64 -24.59 13.12 18.98
N GLY A 65 -24.98 14.29 19.50
CA GLY A 65 -25.62 15.34 18.71
C GLY A 65 -24.62 16.14 17.85
N GLY A 66 -25.14 17.02 16.98
CA GLY A 66 -24.34 17.96 16.20
C GLY A 66 -23.60 17.33 15.00
N ASN A 67 -24.06 16.18 14.49
CA ASN A 67 -23.39 15.43 13.44
C ASN A 67 -23.93 15.67 12.02
N GLN A 68 -24.78 16.68 11.80
CA GLN A 68 -25.40 16.92 10.51
C GLN A 68 -24.41 17.07 9.35
N HIS A 69 -23.26 17.70 9.56
CA HIS A 69 -22.22 17.88 8.54
C HIS A 69 -21.26 16.66 8.46
N ILE A 70 -21.03 16.01 9.59
CA ILE A 70 -20.25 14.75 9.65
C ILE A 70 -20.97 13.65 8.87
N ASP A 71 -22.28 13.53 9.04
CA ASP A 71 -23.10 12.56 8.30
C ASP A 71 -23.00 12.76 6.78
N VAL A 72 -22.97 14.01 6.33
CA VAL A 72 -22.78 14.33 4.90
C VAL A 72 -21.38 13.89 4.45
N SER A 73 -20.33 14.22 5.22
CA SER A 73 -18.95 13.89 4.89
C SER A 73 -18.74 12.37 4.79
N GLU A 74 -19.20 11.62 5.81
CA GLU A 74 -19.05 10.17 5.84
C GLU A 74 -19.91 9.49 4.76
N SER A 75 -21.15 9.94 4.54
CA SER A 75 -22.01 9.42 3.47
C SER A 75 -21.36 9.60 2.09
N LEU A 76 -20.78 10.78 1.82
CA LEU A 76 -20.02 11.01 0.59
C LEU A 76 -18.82 10.06 0.43
N ALA A 77 -18.08 9.82 1.50
CA ALA A 77 -16.96 8.87 1.49
C ALA A 77 -17.45 7.44 1.17
N ILE A 78 -18.52 6.99 1.82
CA ILE A 78 -19.12 5.65 1.61
C ILE A 78 -19.61 5.51 0.16
N GLU A 79 -20.41 6.45 -0.34
CA GLU A 79 -20.97 6.39 -1.69
C GLU A 79 -19.87 6.41 -2.76
N ARG A 80 -18.85 7.26 -2.60
CA ARG A 80 -17.73 7.35 -3.52
C ARG A 80 -16.88 6.07 -3.50
N ALA A 81 -16.62 5.50 -2.32
CA ALA A 81 -15.91 4.24 -2.19
C ALA A 81 -16.67 3.08 -2.87
N LYS A 82 -17.98 2.96 -2.63
CA LYS A 82 -18.83 1.97 -3.28
C LYS A 82 -18.79 2.10 -4.81
N LYS A 83 -18.91 3.32 -5.33
CA LYS A 83 -18.85 3.58 -6.76
C LYS A 83 -17.49 3.29 -7.36
N LEU A 84 -16.42 3.73 -6.70
CA LEU A 84 -15.04 3.58 -7.17
C LEU A 84 -14.61 2.11 -7.27
N PHE A 85 -15.04 1.29 -6.30
CA PHE A 85 -14.68 -0.13 -6.21
C PHE A 85 -15.83 -1.09 -6.58
N ASN A 86 -16.91 -0.59 -7.18
CA ASN A 86 -18.07 -1.39 -7.52
C ASN A 86 -18.48 -2.36 -6.38
N ALA A 87 -18.53 -1.85 -5.14
CA ALA A 87 -18.84 -2.61 -3.94
C ALA A 87 -20.28 -2.36 -3.49
N GLU A 88 -20.89 -3.39 -2.91
CA GLU A 88 -22.28 -3.28 -2.39
C GLU A 88 -22.31 -2.49 -1.07
N HIS A 89 -21.28 -2.65 -0.23
CA HIS A 89 -21.11 -1.93 1.04
C HIS A 89 -19.68 -1.45 1.21
N ALA A 90 -19.51 -0.35 1.93
CA ALA A 90 -18.21 0.23 2.31
C ALA A 90 -18.24 0.77 3.73
N ASN A 91 -17.24 0.42 4.54
CA ASN A 91 -16.97 1.04 5.82
C ASN A 91 -15.67 1.87 5.72
N VAL A 92 -15.81 3.19 5.91
CA VAL A 92 -14.71 4.16 5.75
C VAL A 92 -14.04 4.56 7.08
N GLN A 93 -14.48 3.99 8.20
CA GLN A 93 -14.00 4.34 9.53
C GLN A 93 -12.67 3.70 9.94
N PRO A 94 -12.16 2.57 9.36
CA PRO A 94 -10.87 2.02 9.77
C PRO A 94 -9.75 3.07 9.76
N HIS A 95 -9.01 3.19 10.89
CA HIS A 95 -7.93 4.17 11.04
C HIS A 95 -6.70 3.79 10.21
N SER A 96 -6.49 2.49 9.96
CA SER A 96 -5.36 1.97 9.17
C SER A 96 -5.73 0.68 8.45
N GLY A 97 -4.86 0.22 7.52
CA GLY A 97 -5.02 -1.09 6.88
C GLY A 97 -4.97 -2.25 7.88
N SER A 98 -4.11 -2.18 8.89
CA SER A 98 -4.04 -3.21 9.94
C SER A 98 -5.34 -3.32 10.74
N GLN A 99 -5.98 -2.18 11.05
CA GLN A 99 -7.27 -2.17 11.74
C GLN A 99 -8.41 -2.60 10.81
N ALA A 100 -8.33 -2.30 9.52
CA ALA A 100 -9.28 -2.83 8.53
C ALA A 100 -9.21 -4.36 8.47
N ASN A 101 -8.00 -4.94 8.41
CA ASN A 101 -7.81 -6.39 8.45
C ASN A 101 -8.29 -6.99 9.78
N MET A 102 -7.97 -6.36 10.91
CA MET A 102 -8.41 -6.81 12.23
C MET A 102 -9.94 -6.86 12.32
N ALA A 103 -10.62 -5.81 11.87
CA ALA A 103 -12.08 -5.75 11.89
C ALA A 103 -12.72 -6.75 10.90
N ALA A 104 -12.12 -6.96 9.73
CA ALA A 104 -12.57 -7.97 8.79
C ALA A 104 -12.49 -9.38 9.39
N TYR A 105 -11.39 -9.72 10.06
CA TYR A 105 -11.27 -11.00 10.78
C TYR A 105 -12.28 -11.10 11.92
N PHE A 106 -12.42 -10.05 12.71
CA PHE A 106 -13.38 -10.01 13.84
C PHE A 106 -14.84 -10.17 13.37
N ALA A 107 -15.17 -9.66 12.18
CA ALA A 107 -16.50 -9.81 11.58
C ALA A 107 -16.79 -11.25 11.09
N LEU A 108 -15.76 -12.00 10.67
CA LEU A 108 -15.92 -13.23 9.92
C LEU A 108 -15.49 -14.48 10.67
N LEU A 109 -14.65 -14.37 11.69
CA LEU A 109 -13.96 -15.47 12.33
C LEU A 109 -14.12 -15.44 13.85
N ASN A 110 -14.06 -16.62 14.45
CA ASN A 110 -13.82 -16.78 15.88
C ASN A 110 -12.32 -16.98 16.15
N ILE A 111 -11.88 -16.64 17.36
CA ILE A 111 -10.51 -16.91 17.80
C ILE A 111 -10.24 -18.43 17.68
N GLY A 112 -9.10 -18.78 17.06
CA GLY A 112 -8.73 -20.17 16.78
C GLY A 112 -9.19 -20.71 15.42
N ASP A 113 -10.04 -19.99 14.69
CA ASP A 113 -10.40 -20.38 13.32
C ASP A 113 -9.17 -20.42 12.41
N LYS A 114 -9.20 -21.31 11.40
CA LYS A 114 -8.08 -21.48 10.48
C LYS A 114 -8.13 -20.48 9.34
N ILE A 115 -6.99 -19.84 9.08
CA ILE A 115 -6.75 -18.92 7.94
C ILE A 115 -5.70 -19.53 7.03
N LEU A 116 -5.91 -19.49 5.72
CA LEU A 116 -4.90 -19.75 4.71
C LEU A 116 -4.41 -18.41 4.15
N GLY A 117 -3.19 -18.01 4.47
CA GLY A 117 -2.59 -16.73 4.07
C GLY A 117 -1.27 -16.93 3.35
N VAL A 118 -0.74 -15.86 2.76
CA VAL A 118 0.56 -15.88 2.10
C VAL A 118 1.70 -15.77 3.11
N ASP A 119 2.79 -16.49 2.89
CA ASP A 119 3.99 -16.36 3.70
C ASP A 119 4.62 -14.97 3.58
N LEU A 120 5.21 -14.48 4.69
CA LEU A 120 5.80 -13.13 4.75
C LEU A 120 6.92 -12.93 3.72
N ALA A 121 7.79 -13.95 3.52
CA ALA A 121 8.88 -13.89 2.54
C ALA A 121 8.37 -13.94 1.10
N CYS A 122 7.17 -14.49 0.87
CA CYS A 122 6.50 -14.53 -0.43
C CYS A 122 5.63 -13.29 -0.70
N GLY A 123 5.82 -12.23 0.07
CA GLY A 123 5.16 -10.94 -0.12
C GLY A 123 3.96 -10.69 0.77
N GLY A 124 3.72 -11.50 1.81
CA GLY A 124 2.68 -11.26 2.80
C GLY A 124 2.87 -9.99 3.61
N HIS A 125 1.79 -9.53 4.23
CA HIS A 125 1.82 -8.46 5.23
C HIS A 125 1.84 -9.07 6.64
N LEU A 126 2.30 -8.32 7.65
CA LEU A 126 2.29 -8.79 9.04
C LEU A 126 0.89 -9.27 9.49
N THR A 127 -0.17 -8.58 9.06
CA THR A 127 -1.56 -8.93 9.37
C THR A 127 -2.10 -10.15 8.60
N HIS A 128 -1.28 -10.79 7.79
CA HIS A 128 -1.64 -12.02 7.05
C HIS A 128 -1.27 -13.30 7.80
N GLY A 129 -1.07 -13.20 9.12
CA GLY A 129 -0.82 -14.37 9.96
C GLY A 129 0.59 -14.42 10.57
N SER A 130 1.36 -13.33 10.52
CA SER A 130 2.68 -13.32 11.17
C SER A 130 2.58 -13.61 12.67
N PRO A 131 3.44 -14.49 13.24
CA PRO A 131 3.38 -14.88 14.65
C PRO A 131 3.53 -13.71 15.64
N VAL A 132 4.17 -12.62 15.22
CA VAL A 132 4.33 -11.42 16.06
C VAL A 132 3.14 -10.48 16.01
N ASN A 133 2.20 -10.71 15.08
CA ASN A 133 1.01 -9.89 14.88
C ASN A 133 -0.23 -10.53 15.55
N PHE A 134 -1.29 -9.72 15.80
CA PHE A 134 -2.56 -10.23 16.34
C PHE A 134 -3.10 -11.39 15.50
N SER A 135 -2.97 -11.34 14.17
CA SER A 135 -3.48 -12.36 13.26
C SER A 135 -2.85 -13.74 13.50
N GLY A 136 -1.54 -13.80 13.73
CA GLY A 136 -0.85 -15.05 14.06
C GLY A 136 -1.00 -15.49 15.51
N LYS A 137 -1.46 -14.57 16.41
CA LYS A 137 -1.71 -14.89 17.83
C LYS A 137 -3.12 -15.40 18.09
N TRP A 138 -4.09 -14.95 17.31
CA TRP A 138 -5.52 -15.25 17.54
C TRP A 138 -6.07 -16.34 16.65
N TYR A 139 -5.43 -16.60 15.49
CA TYR A 139 -5.92 -17.54 14.50
C TYR A 139 -4.92 -18.66 14.24
N ASN A 140 -5.44 -19.80 13.78
CA ASN A 140 -4.62 -20.92 13.34
C ASN A 140 -4.22 -20.69 11.86
N VAL A 141 -2.99 -20.22 11.66
CA VAL A 141 -2.53 -19.79 10.34
C VAL A 141 -1.77 -20.89 9.62
N VAL A 142 -2.21 -21.20 8.40
CA VAL A 142 -1.49 -22.00 7.42
C VAL A 142 -1.04 -21.10 6.30
N THR A 143 0.22 -21.23 5.86
CA THR A 143 0.78 -20.34 4.83
C THR A 143 0.93 -21.06 3.49
N TYR A 144 0.63 -20.36 2.40
CA TYR A 144 0.97 -20.78 1.05
C TYR A 144 2.15 -19.97 0.52
N PHE A 145 2.86 -20.52 -0.45
CA PHE A 145 4.11 -20.01 -0.97
C PHE A 145 4.03 -19.83 -2.49
N VAL A 146 4.93 -19.02 -3.04
CA VAL A 146 5.21 -19.04 -4.47
C VAL A 146 6.01 -20.30 -4.83
N ASP A 147 5.93 -20.74 -6.07
CA ASP A 147 6.81 -21.78 -6.59
C ASP A 147 8.28 -21.32 -6.58
N LYS A 148 9.20 -22.24 -6.27
CA LYS A 148 10.62 -21.89 -6.09
C LYS A 148 11.33 -21.47 -7.36
N GLU A 149 10.96 -22.05 -8.49
CA GLU A 149 11.64 -21.80 -9.77
C GLU A 149 11.08 -20.56 -10.46
N THR A 150 9.75 -20.49 -10.55
CA THR A 150 9.07 -19.39 -11.24
C THR A 150 8.87 -18.16 -10.36
N GLN A 151 8.93 -18.32 -9.03
CA GLN A 151 8.62 -17.31 -8.02
C GLN A 151 7.20 -16.72 -8.21
N ARG A 152 6.27 -17.53 -8.74
CA ARG A 152 4.86 -17.20 -8.94
C ARG A 152 3.99 -18.18 -8.18
N PHE A 153 2.73 -17.81 -7.92
CA PHE A 153 1.79 -18.72 -7.25
C PHE A 153 1.37 -19.85 -8.18
N ASP A 154 1.48 -21.07 -7.66
CA ASP A 154 0.94 -22.29 -8.26
C ASP A 154 -0.45 -22.55 -7.68
N PHE A 155 -1.49 -22.28 -8.46
CA PHE A 155 -2.88 -22.40 -8.02
C PHE A 155 -3.31 -23.85 -7.78
N ASP A 156 -2.68 -24.84 -8.41
CA ASP A 156 -2.98 -26.24 -8.16
C ASP A 156 -2.44 -26.70 -6.81
N GLN A 157 -1.24 -26.23 -6.42
CA GLN A 157 -0.70 -26.47 -5.07
C GLN A 157 -1.55 -25.76 -4.01
N ILE A 158 -1.94 -24.50 -4.22
CA ILE A 158 -2.78 -23.73 -3.30
C ILE A 158 -4.15 -24.44 -3.15
N ARG A 159 -4.76 -24.90 -4.23
CA ARG A 159 -6.03 -25.64 -4.22
C ARG A 159 -5.91 -26.92 -3.39
N LYS A 160 -4.88 -27.73 -3.64
CA LYS A 160 -4.61 -28.95 -2.90
C LYS A 160 -4.48 -28.69 -1.39
N GLN A 161 -3.74 -27.63 -1.03
CA GLN A 161 -3.55 -27.23 0.35
C GLN A 161 -4.87 -26.74 0.99
N ALA A 162 -5.65 -25.90 0.30
CA ALA A 162 -6.93 -25.40 0.78
C ALA A 162 -7.94 -26.51 1.04
N LEU A 163 -8.02 -27.50 0.14
CA LEU A 163 -8.90 -28.66 0.29
C LEU A 163 -8.48 -29.56 1.47
N ALA A 164 -7.18 -29.72 1.71
CA ALA A 164 -6.66 -30.50 2.83
C ALA A 164 -6.88 -29.78 4.17
N GLU A 165 -6.59 -28.49 4.22
CA GLU A 165 -6.59 -27.69 5.45
C GLU A 165 -7.96 -27.15 5.84
N LYS A 166 -8.89 -27.04 4.89
CA LYS A 166 -10.26 -26.53 5.08
C LYS A 166 -10.31 -25.24 5.91
N PRO A 167 -9.65 -24.18 5.48
CA PRO A 167 -9.65 -22.91 6.21
C PRO A 167 -11.06 -22.29 6.21
N LYS A 168 -11.34 -21.44 7.21
CA LYS A 168 -12.54 -20.60 7.23
C LYS A 168 -12.40 -19.40 6.31
N LEU A 169 -11.16 -18.92 6.15
CA LEU A 169 -10.84 -17.76 5.34
C LEU A 169 -9.58 -18.04 4.51
N ILE A 170 -9.65 -17.74 3.23
CA ILE A 170 -8.47 -17.61 2.36
C ILE A 170 -8.21 -16.13 2.18
N LEU A 171 -6.94 -15.73 2.34
CA LEU A 171 -6.49 -14.36 2.18
C LEU A 171 -5.56 -14.26 0.97
N CYS A 172 -5.87 -13.36 0.04
CA CYS A 172 -5.01 -12.97 -1.07
C CYS A 172 -4.71 -11.47 -1.04
N GLY A 173 -3.75 -11.04 -1.86
CA GLY A 173 -3.24 -9.67 -1.83
C GLY A 173 -1.91 -9.55 -1.10
N TYR A 174 -1.05 -8.65 -1.56
CA TYR A 174 0.38 -8.76 -1.24
C TYR A 174 1.04 -7.40 -1.06
N THR A 175 2.08 -7.39 -0.25
CA THR A 175 2.94 -6.23 0.03
C THR A 175 4.14 -6.15 -0.91
N ALA A 176 4.64 -7.30 -1.37
CA ALA A 176 5.88 -7.41 -2.14
C ALA A 176 5.81 -8.45 -3.27
N TYR A 177 4.66 -8.67 -3.86
CA TYR A 177 4.48 -9.54 -5.02
C TYR A 177 4.32 -8.70 -6.29
N PRO A 178 5.26 -8.80 -7.26
CA PRO A 178 5.28 -7.91 -8.42
C PRO A 178 4.35 -8.34 -9.57
N ARG A 179 3.57 -9.42 -9.41
CA ARG A 179 2.70 -9.95 -10.46
C ARG A 179 1.23 -9.66 -10.20
N THR A 180 0.43 -9.82 -11.22
CA THR A 180 -1.04 -9.71 -11.15
C THR A 180 -1.62 -10.72 -10.17
N VAL A 181 -2.60 -10.30 -9.37
CA VAL A 181 -3.37 -11.17 -8.47
C VAL A 181 -4.56 -11.75 -9.24
N ASP A 182 -4.65 -13.05 -9.30
CA ASP A 182 -5.80 -13.75 -9.90
C ASP A 182 -6.89 -14.01 -8.85
N PHE A 183 -7.76 -13.01 -8.65
CA PHE A 183 -8.88 -13.12 -7.71
C PHE A 183 -9.89 -14.19 -8.10
N LYS A 184 -10.01 -14.51 -9.42
CA LYS A 184 -10.91 -15.53 -9.91
C LYS A 184 -10.45 -16.91 -9.46
N ALA A 185 -9.17 -17.25 -9.68
CA ALA A 185 -8.60 -18.52 -9.26
C ALA A 185 -8.73 -18.73 -7.74
N PHE A 186 -8.43 -17.69 -6.94
CA PHE A 186 -8.64 -17.75 -5.49
C PHE A 186 -10.12 -17.92 -5.11
N GLY A 187 -11.04 -17.28 -5.84
CA GLY A 187 -12.49 -17.40 -5.62
C GLY A 187 -13.00 -18.82 -5.87
N GLU A 188 -12.53 -19.47 -6.94
CA GLU A 188 -12.85 -20.86 -7.26
C GLU A 188 -12.35 -21.81 -6.15
N ILE A 189 -11.09 -21.64 -5.71
CA ILE A 189 -10.51 -22.43 -4.62
C ILE A 189 -11.31 -22.24 -3.31
N ALA A 190 -11.65 -20.99 -2.97
CA ALA A 190 -12.43 -20.70 -1.76
C ALA A 190 -13.80 -21.37 -1.81
N GLN A 191 -14.48 -21.33 -2.96
CA GLN A 191 -15.77 -21.99 -3.16
C GLN A 191 -15.66 -23.50 -3.01
N GLU A 192 -14.64 -24.13 -3.61
CA GLU A 192 -14.41 -25.57 -3.55
C GLU A 192 -14.19 -26.09 -2.12
N CYS A 193 -13.49 -25.36 -1.27
CA CYS A 193 -13.22 -25.75 0.13
C CYS A 193 -14.23 -25.18 1.14
N GLY A 194 -15.20 -24.37 0.71
CA GLY A 194 -16.22 -23.76 1.56
C GLY A 194 -15.70 -22.60 2.43
N ALA A 195 -14.61 -21.95 2.02
CA ALA A 195 -14.02 -20.81 2.70
C ALA A 195 -14.59 -19.47 2.20
N LEU A 196 -14.50 -18.45 3.03
CA LEU A 196 -14.63 -17.07 2.58
C LEU A 196 -13.32 -16.61 1.91
N LEU A 197 -13.42 -15.75 0.89
CA LEU A 197 -12.26 -15.11 0.29
C LEU A 197 -12.19 -13.64 0.70
N MET A 198 -11.06 -13.26 1.30
CA MET A 198 -10.67 -11.87 1.59
C MET A 198 -9.53 -11.44 0.70
N ALA A 199 -9.63 -10.25 0.11
CA ALA A 199 -8.54 -9.62 -0.62
C ALA A 199 -8.03 -8.37 0.10
N ASP A 200 -6.75 -8.34 0.45
CA ASP A 200 -6.06 -7.12 0.87
C ASP A 200 -5.42 -6.46 -0.36
N ILE A 201 -6.08 -5.45 -0.89
CA ILE A 201 -5.61 -4.72 -2.08
C ILE A 201 -4.82 -3.45 -1.74
N ALA A 202 -4.36 -3.29 -0.52
CA ALA A 202 -3.72 -2.06 -0.05
C ALA A 202 -2.63 -1.53 -1.00
N HIS A 203 -1.81 -2.41 -1.56
CA HIS A 203 -0.75 -2.01 -2.49
C HIS A 203 -1.27 -1.63 -3.87
N ILE A 204 -2.32 -2.26 -4.34
CA ILE A 204 -2.82 -2.13 -5.71
C ILE A 204 -4.16 -1.39 -5.81
N ALA A 205 -4.63 -0.77 -4.72
CA ALA A 205 -5.96 -0.15 -4.68
C ALA A 205 -6.20 0.89 -5.78
N GLY A 206 -5.21 1.73 -6.08
CA GLY A 206 -5.30 2.68 -7.19
C GLY A 206 -5.38 2.00 -8.56
N LEU A 207 -4.61 0.93 -8.76
CA LEU A 207 -4.63 0.14 -10.00
C LEU A 207 -5.98 -0.56 -10.20
N VAL A 208 -6.55 -1.12 -9.12
CA VAL A 208 -7.88 -1.74 -9.12
C VAL A 208 -8.96 -0.69 -9.40
N ALA A 209 -8.96 0.42 -8.66
CA ALA A 209 -9.93 1.51 -8.81
C ALA A 209 -9.95 2.11 -10.23
N SER A 210 -8.81 2.13 -10.90
CA SER A 210 -8.67 2.65 -12.27
C SER A 210 -8.88 1.61 -13.37
N GLY A 211 -9.09 0.34 -13.02
CA GLY A 211 -9.24 -0.76 -13.97
C GLY A 211 -7.95 -1.15 -14.68
N VAL A 212 -6.79 -0.82 -14.12
CA VAL A 212 -5.46 -1.21 -14.61
C VAL A 212 -5.06 -2.59 -14.11
N HIS A 213 -5.62 -3.02 -12.97
CA HIS A 213 -5.48 -4.35 -12.38
C HIS A 213 -6.86 -5.03 -12.32
N PRO A 214 -6.96 -6.37 -12.42
CA PRO A 214 -8.22 -7.09 -12.23
C PRO A 214 -8.92 -6.70 -10.92
N HIS A 215 -10.25 -6.72 -10.98
CA HIS A 215 -11.09 -6.33 -9.84
C HIS A 215 -11.37 -7.52 -8.92
N PRO A 216 -11.34 -7.36 -7.58
CA PRO A 216 -11.60 -8.46 -6.65
C PRO A 216 -13.07 -8.94 -6.66
N PHE A 217 -14.04 -8.03 -6.83
CA PHE A 217 -15.42 -8.42 -6.99
C PHE A 217 -15.73 -8.87 -8.43
N PRO A 218 -16.56 -9.89 -8.65
CA PRO A 218 -17.44 -10.56 -7.67
C PRO A 218 -16.80 -11.74 -6.90
N HIS A 219 -15.52 -12.01 -7.06
CA HIS A 219 -14.84 -13.22 -6.57
C HIS A 219 -14.63 -13.22 -5.05
N CYS A 220 -14.40 -12.05 -4.47
CA CYS A 220 -14.15 -11.90 -3.03
C CYS A 220 -15.42 -11.60 -2.25
N ASN A 221 -15.49 -12.07 -0.99
CA ASN A 221 -16.56 -11.76 -0.05
C ASN A 221 -16.33 -10.39 0.62
N ILE A 222 -15.07 -10.12 0.94
CA ILE A 222 -14.62 -8.90 1.62
C ILE A 222 -13.29 -8.44 1.04
N VAL A 223 -13.10 -7.14 0.96
CA VAL A 223 -11.89 -6.49 0.46
C VAL A 223 -11.46 -5.45 1.47
N THR A 224 -10.19 -5.45 1.84
CA THR A 224 -9.59 -4.41 2.67
C THR A 224 -8.55 -3.64 1.89
N THR A 225 -8.32 -2.39 2.27
CA THR A 225 -7.28 -1.58 1.67
C THR A 225 -6.83 -0.46 2.58
N THR A 226 -5.68 0.12 2.26
CA THR A 226 -5.26 1.44 2.70
C THR A 226 -5.64 2.49 1.67
N THR A 227 -5.67 3.75 2.08
CA THR A 227 -6.00 4.86 1.18
C THR A 227 -4.79 5.66 0.67
N HIS A 228 -3.59 5.43 1.24
CA HIS A 228 -2.41 6.30 1.08
C HIS A 228 -1.28 5.76 0.18
N LYS A 229 -1.46 4.60 -0.50
CA LYS A 229 -0.45 4.02 -1.40
C LYS A 229 -0.74 4.39 -2.87
N THR A 230 -1.01 3.42 -3.74
CA THR A 230 -1.38 3.70 -5.13
C THR A 230 -2.67 4.51 -5.28
N LEU A 231 -3.55 4.49 -4.27
CA LEU A 231 -4.77 5.31 -4.25
C LEU A 231 -4.49 6.80 -3.98
N ARG A 232 -3.30 7.14 -3.46
CA ARG A 232 -2.78 8.51 -3.29
C ARG A 232 -3.60 9.40 -2.33
N GLY A 233 -4.28 8.80 -1.37
CA GLY A 233 -5.13 9.47 -0.38
C GLY A 233 -4.45 9.74 0.96
N PRO A 234 -5.25 10.06 1.98
CA PRO A 234 -4.75 10.21 3.36
C PRO A 234 -4.37 8.86 3.94
N ARG A 235 -3.53 8.84 4.99
CA ARG A 235 -3.31 7.63 5.77
C ARG A 235 -4.60 7.18 6.43
N GLY A 236 -5.02 5.96 6.13
CA GLY A 236 -6.26 5.38 6.61
C GLY A 236 -6.52 4.00 6.03
N GLY A 237 -7.59 3.35 6.45
CA GLY A 237 -8.08 2.07 5.95
C GLY A 237 -9.49 2.17 5.39
N LEU A 238 -9.91 1.11 4.69
CA LEU A 238 -11.23 0.98 4.09
C LEU A 238 -11.58 -0.52 4.05
N ILE A 239 -12.84 -0.85 4.32
CA ILE A 239 -13.39 -2.19 4.11
C ILE A 239 -14.52 -2.09 3.11
N LEU A 240 -14.51 -2.99 2.14
CA LEU A 240 -15.55 -3.16 1.13
C LEU A 240 -16.08 -4.60 1.23
N CYS A 241 -17.37 -4.82 1.12
CA CYS A 241 -17.90 -6.18 1.18
C CYS A 241 -19.23 -6.32 0.44
N LYS A 242 -19.68 -7.55 0.30
CA LYS A 242 -21.02 -7.85 -0.15
C LYS A 242 -22.06 -7.43 0.90
N GLN A 243 -23.28 -7.18 0.48
CA GLN A 243 -24.34 -6.61 1.35
C GLN A 243 -24.70 -7.52 2.55
N ASP A 244 -24.58 -8.83 2.40
CA ASP A 244 -24.85 -9.81 3.47
C ASP A 244 -23.84 -9.75 4.63
N LEU A 245 -22.67 -9.16 4.41
CA LEU A 245 -21.63 -8.95 5.43
C LEU A 245 -21.65 -7.54 6.05
N ALA A 246 -22.43 -6.61 5.50
CA ALA A 246 -22.42 -5.20 5.88
C ALA A 246 -22.59 -4.97 7.38
N GLU A 247 -23.63 -5.54 7.98
CA GLU A 247 -23.92 -5.37 9.41
C GLU A 247 -22.82 -5.94 10.30
N LYS A 248 -22.23 -7.08 9.92
CA LYS A 248 -21.13 -7.71 10.67
C LYS A 248 -19.87 -6.84 10.63
N VAL A 249 -19.55 -6.29 9.46
CA VAL A 249 -18.41 -5.39 9.26
C VAL A 249 -18.59 -4.10 10.05
N ASP A 250 -19.75 -3.48 9.99
CA ASP A 250 -20.03 -2.25 10.73
C ASP A 250 -19.95 -2.48 12.24
N LYS A 251 -20.54 -3.56 12.76
CA LYS A 251 -20.43 -3.93 14.18
C LYS A 251 -19.00 -4.27 14.61
N ALA A 252 -18.22 -4.86 13.72
CA ALA A 252 -16.81 -5.18 14.01
C ALA A 252 -15.94 -3.92 14.11
N ILE A 253 -16.26 -2.87 13.37
CA ILE A 253 -15.63 -1.56 13.52
C ILE A 253 -16.16 -0.87 14.77
N PHE A 254 -17.44 -0.54 14.80
CA PHE A 254 -18.04 0.11 15.95
C PHE A 254 -19.28 -0.69 16.44
N PRO A 255 -19.29 -1.10 17.71
CA PRO A 255 -18.32 -0.81 18.79
C PRO A 255 -17.18 -1.85 18.95
N GLY A 256 -16.96 -2.75 17.98
CA GLY A 256 -16.13 -3.93 18.15
C GLY A 256 -14.63 -3.64 18.35
N THR A 257 -14.02 -2.87 17.46
CA THR A 257 -12.56 -2.63 17.45
C THR A 257 -12.17 -1.16 17.52
N GLN A 258 -13.12 -0.23 17.28
CA GLN A 258 -12.90 1.21 17.33
C GLN A 258 -14.04 1.91 18.09
N GLY A 259 -13.79 3.15 18.56
CA GLY A 259 -14.75 4.10 19.11
C GLY A 259 -15.01 5.24 18.14
N GLY A 260 -14.77 6.50 18.57
CA GLY A 260 -14.95 7.68 17.73
C GLY A 260 -14.12 7.65 16.46
N PRO A 261 -14.74 7.84 15.27
CA PRO A 261 -14.03 7.87 14.01
C PRO A 261 -13.20 9.15 13.86
N LEU A 262 -12.23 9.13 12.95
CA LEU A 262 -11.39 10.28 12.58
C LEU A 262 -12.09 11.06 11.46
N ASP A 263 -13.01 11.97 11.80
CA ASP A 263 -13.88 12.65 10.84
C ASP A 263 -13.12 13.47 9.80
N HIS A 264 -12.01 14.11 10.19
CA HIS A 264 -11.11 14.82 9.29
C HIS A 264 -10.42 13.88 8.27
N VAL A 265 -10.08 12.67 8.68
CA VAL A 265 -9.52 11.65 7.78
C VAL A 265 -10.60 11.09 6.85
N ILE A 266 -11.83 10.91 7.33
CA ILE A 266 -12.97 10.46 6.50
C ILE A 266 -13.28 11.50 5.43
N ALA A 267 -13.28 12.79 5.77
CA ALA A 267 -13.42 13.87 4.80
C ALA A 267 -12.30 13.84 3.75
N ALA A 268 -11.06 13.64 4.17
CA ALA A 268 -9.92 13.50 3.29
C ALA A 268 -10.04 12.25 2.38
N LYS A 269 -10.57 11.13 2.89
CA LYS A 269 -10.92 9.94 2.06
C LYS A 269 -11.99 10.29 1.02
N ALA A 270 -13.00 11.07 1.38
CA ALA A 270 -14.02 11.50 0.44
C ALA A 270 -13.44 12.35 -0.71
N VAL A 271 -12.48 13.23 -0.42
CA VAL A 271 -11.73 13.98 -1.43
C VAL A 271 -10.90 13.04 -2.31
N CYS A 272 -10.13 12.13 -1.70
CA CYS A 272 -9.33 11.12 -2.41
C CYS A 272 -10.17 10.31 -3.40
N PHE A 273 -11.31 9.78 -2.98
CA PHE A 273 -12.18 8.99 -3.84
C PHE A 273 -12.77 9.82 -4.97
N HIS A 274 -13.07 11.10 -4.72
CA HIS A 274 -13.49 12.02 -5.77
C HIS A 274 -12.40 12.25 -6.82
N GLU A 275 -11.15 12.46 -6.39
CA GLU A 275 -10.01 12.59 -7.30
C GLU A 275 -9.78 11.28 -8.08
N ALA A 276 -9.91 10.12 -7.42
CA ALA A 276 -9.70 8.81 -8.02
C ALA A 276 -10.77 8.42 -9.07
N MET A 277 -11.95 9.04 -9.04
CA MET A 277 -12.98 8.86 -10.06
C MET A 277 -12.75 9.66 -11.34
N LYS A 278 -11.78 10.57 -11.37
CA LYS A 278 -11.47 11.39 -12.55
C LYS A 278 -10.68 10.60 -13.60
N PRO A 279 -10.86 10.90 -14.90
CA PRO A 279 -10.12 10.22 -15.97
C PRO A 279 -8.60 10.30 -15.81
N GLU A 280 -8.07 11.40 -15.29
CA GLU A 280 -6.65 11.65 -15.08
C GLU A 280 -6.03 10.65 -14.10
N PHE A 281 -6.80 10.15 -13.14
CA PHE A 281 -6.34 9.14 -12.21
C PHE A 281 -6.12 7.78 -12.89
N LYS A 282 -6.91 7.45 -13.90
CA LYS A 282 -6.70 6.25 -14.72
C LYS A 282 -5.40 6.36 -15.51
N GLU A 283 -5.14 7.49 -16.14
CA GLU A 283 -3.89 7.71 -16.89
C GLU A 283 -2.68 7.71 -15.95
N TYR A 284 -2.80 8.29 -14.77
CA TYR A 284 -1.79 8.23 -13.72
C TYR A 284 -1.43 6.77 -13.35
N ASN A 285 -2.42 5.91 -13.11
CA ASN A 285 -2.17 4.51 -12.77
C ASN A 285 -1.60 3.69 -13.93
N LYS A 286 -2.00 3.96 -15.18
CA LYS A 286 -1.34 3.39 -16.35
C LYS A 286 0.14 3.79 -16.42
N GLN A 287 0.44 5.05 -16.11
CA GLN A 287 1.80 5.56 -16.10
C GLN A 287 2.65 4.91 -14.99
N ILE A 288 2.07 4.65 -13.80
CA ILE A 288 2.74 3.90 -12.74
C ILE A 288 3.25 2.55 -13.26
N VAL A 289 2.41 1.79 -13.94
CA VAL A 289 2.77 0.46 -14.45
C VAL A 289 3.81 0.56 -15.58
N LYS A 290 3.69 1.53 -16.49
CA LYS A 290 4.70 1.77 -17.53
C LYS A 290 6.06 2.12 -16.91
N ASN A 291 6.07 2.99 -15.92
CA ASN A 291 7.27 3.38 -15.19
C ASN A 291 7.90 2.17 -14.47
N ALA A 292 7.08 1.33 -13.82
CA ALA A 292 7.59 0.13 -13.15
C ALA A 292 8.20 -0.87 -14.13
N LYS A 293 7.59 -1.07 -15.30
CA LYS A 293 8.15 -1.93 -16.37
C LYS A 293 9.48 -1.38 -16.90
N ALA A 294 9.54 -0.08 -17.21
CA ALA A 294 10.77 0.56 -17.69
C ALA A 294 11.90 0.49 -16.65
N LEU A 295 11.57 0.67 -15.37
CA LEU A 295 12.52 0.50 -14.27
C LEU A 295 13.02 -0.94 -14.19
N ALA A 296 12.11 -1.93 -14.25
CA ALA A 296 12.46 -3.35 -14.20
C ALA A 296 13.36 -3.75 -15.36
N GLU A 297 13.01 -3.35 -16.58
CA GLU A 297 13.82 -3.57 -17.78
C GLU A 297 15.22 -2.98 -17.62
N GLY A 298 15.33 -1.72 -17.21
CA GLY A 298 16.62 -1.05 -17.01
C GLY A 298 17.47 -1.71 -15.93
N LEU A 299 16.88 -2.16 -14.81
CA LEU A 299 17.62 -2.90 -13.76
C LEU A 299 18.17 -4.23 -14.31
N MET A 300 17.38 -4.97 -15.08
CA MET A 300 17.82 -6.24 -15.71
C MET A 300 18.86 -6.01 -16.80
N GLU A 301 18.73 -4.99 -17.65
CA GLU A 301 19.71 -4.60 -18.64
C GLU A 301 21.09 -4.31 -18.01
N HIS A 302 21.09 -3.79 -16.79
CA HIS A 302 22.30 -3.54 -16.00
C HIS A 302 22.72 -4.72 -15.09
N GLY A 303 22.14 -5.91 -15.27
CA GLY A 303 22.57 -7.15 -14.63
C GLY A 303 22.10 -7.38 -13.18
N LEU A 304 20.97 -6.78 -12.77
CA LEU A 304 20.30 -7.16 -11.54
C LEU A 304 19.22 -8.22 -11.80
N ASP A 305 19.10 -9.17 -10.87
CA ASP A 305 18.03 -10.16 -10.90
C ASP A 305 16.76 -9.59 -10.24
N LEU A 306 15.62 -9.89 -10.85
CA LEU A 306 14.32 -9.51 -10.31
C LEU A 306 13.51 -10.74 -9.95
N VAL A 307 12.91 -10.74 -8.77
CA VAL A 307 11.96 -11.77 -8.35
C VAL A 307 10.86 -11.92 -9.40
N SER A 308 10.58 -13.15 -9.81
CA SER A 308 9.66 -13.54 -10.88
C SER A 308 9.97 -12.95 -12.27
N GLY A 309 11.17 -12.41 -12.50
CA GLY A 309 11.62 -11.91 -13.82
C GLY A 309 10.92 -10.62 -14.28
N GLY A 310 10.52 -9.70 -13.36
CA GLY A 310 9.94 -8.40 -13.72
C GLY A 310 8.67 -8.04 -12.96
N THR A 311 7.83 -7.17 -13.54
CA THR A 311 6.62 -6.67 -12.85
C THR A 311 5.42 -6.49 -13.79
N ASP A 312 4.22 -6.67 -13.23
CA ASP A 312 2.93 -6.37 -13.86
C ASP A 312 2.21 -5.20 -13.16
N ASN A 313 2.75 -4.68 -12.06
CA ASN A 313 2.12 -3.64 -11.24
C ASN A 313 3.04 -2.45 -10.95
N HIS A 314 2.97 -1.86 -9.77
CA HIS A 314 3.66 -0.63 -9.37
C HIS A 314 5.01 -0.85 -8.69
N LEU A 315 5.38 -2.08 -8.39
CA LEU A 315 6.59 -2.41 -7.63
C LEU A 315 7.48 -3.41 -8.35
N VAL A 316 8.75 -3.37 -8.01
CA VAL A 316 9.79 -4.30 -8.42
C VAL A 316 10.46 -4.85 -7.16
N LEU A 317 10.72 -6.14 -7.11
CA LEU A 317 11.48 -6.78 -6.05
C LEU A 317 12.81 -7.26 -6.62
N VAL A 318 13.90 -6.64 -6.20
CA VAL A 318 15.26 -6.93 -6.66
C VAL A 318 15.90 -7.98 -5.75
N ASP A 319 16.47 -9.02 -6.34
CA ASP A 319 17.30 -10.01 -5.65
C ASP A 319 18.77 -9.57 -5.71
N LEU A 320 19.39 -9.35 -4.55
CA LEU A 320 20.78 -8.92 -4.40
C LEU A 320 21.75 -10.07 -4.08
N THR A 321 21.28 -11.32 -4.10
CA THR A 321 22.08 -12.48 -3.70
C THR A 321 23.36 -12.57 -4.54
N LYS A 322 23.29 -12.40 -5.86
CA LYS A 322 24.46 -12.43 -6.76
C LYS A 322 25.41 -11.24 -6.57
N LYS A 323 24.95 -10.14 -5.99
CA LYS A 323 25.79 -8.99 -5.65
C LYS A 323 26.48 -9.15 -4.30
N ASN A 324 26.25 -10.25 -3.57
CA ASN A 324 26.74 -10.50 -2.21
C ASN A 324 26.44 -9.35 -1.24
N MET A 325 25.30 -8.68 -1.43
CA MET A 325 24.83 -7.54 -0.63
C MET A 325 23.51 -7.89 0.05
N THR A 326 23.31 -7.44 1.28
CA THR A 326 22.01 -7.55 1.96
C THR A 326 21.08 -6.43 1.53
N GLY A 327 19.77 -6.63 1.66
CA GLY A 327 18.79 -5.57 1.44
C GLY A 327 19.03 -4.36 2.35
N LYS A 328 19.48 -4.61 3.60
CA LYS A 328 19.85 -3.54 4.54
C LYS A 328 21.00 -2.68 4.03
N GLU A 329 22.10 -3.33 3.61
CA GLU A 329 23.27 -2.61 3.06
C GLU A 329 22.91 -1.80 1.82
N ALA A 330 22.12 -2.39 0.89
CA ALA A 330 21.68 -1.69 -0.31
C ALA A 330 20.75 -0.50 0.02
N GLN A 331 19.83 -0.66 0.97
CA GLN A 331 18.96 0.42 1.45
C GLN A 331 19.79 1.58 2.02
N GLU A 332 20.72 1.30 2.92
CA GLU A 332 21.57 2.33 3.54
C GLU A 332 22.46 3.04 2.49
N LEU A 333 22.97 2.26 1.56
CA LEU A 333 23.81 2.78 0.47
C LEU A 333 23.03 3.70 -0.47
N LEU A 334 21.84 3.32 -0.92
CA LEU A 334 20.99 4.13 -1.79
C LEU A 334 20.47 5.38 -1.07
N ASN A 335 20.07 5.24 0.21
CA ASN A 335 19.69 6.40 1.02
C ASN A 335 20.81 7.44 1.11
N SER A 336 22.08 7.02 1.14
CA SER A 336 23.22 7.94 1.20
C SER A 336 23.37 8.83 -0.04
N VAL A 337 22.67 8.49 -1.13
CA VAL A 337 22.66 9.26 -2.38
C VAL A 337 21.25 9.75 -2.76
N ASN A 338 20.36 9.89 -1.79
CA ASN A 338 19.00 10.41 -1.93
C ASN A 338 18.07 9.54 -2.81
N ILE A 339 18.31 8.23 -2.89
CA ILE A 339 17.41 7.26 -3.50
C ILE A 339 16.80 6.41 -2.38
N ILE A 340 15.51 6.62 -2.10
CA ILE A 340 14.85 6.04 -0.94
C ILE A 340 14.10 4.78 -1.31
N VAL A 341 14.57 3.64 -0.77
CA VAL A 341 13.99 2.30 -0.98
C VAL A 341 13.86 1.58 0.36
N ASN A 342 13.18 0.44 0.40
CA ASN A 342 13.21 -0.40 1.59
C ASN A 342 13.83 -1.77 1.33
N LYS A 343 14.59 -2.27 2.32
CA LYS A 343 15.00 -3.68 2.37
C LYS A 343 13.78 -4.58 2.38
N ASN A 344 13.89 -5.73 1.74
CA ASN A 344 12.82 -6.71 1.67
C ASN A 344 13.39 -8.14 1.65
N MET A 345 12.63 -9.07 2.19
CA MET A 345 12.91 -10.49 1.96
C MET A 345 12.58 -10.84 0.51
N ILE A 346 13.30 -11.82 -0.03
CA ILE A 346 12.92 -12.49 -1.28
C ILE A 346 12.24 -13.84 -0.95
N PRO A 347 11.51 -14.47 -1.87
CA PRO A 347 10.97 -15.81 -1.64
C PRO A 347 12.06 -16.79 -1.20
N TYR A 348 11.75 -17.55 -0.14
CA TYR A 348 12.69 -18.50 0.47
C TYR A 348 14.02 -17.89 0.95
N ASP A 349 13.97 -16.62 1.36
CA ASP A 349 15.15 -15.88 1.80
C ASP A 349 15.91 -16.61 2.92
N PRO A 350 17.22 -16.88 2.76
CA PRO A 350 18.04 -17.50 3.81
C PRO A 350 18.37 -16.55 4.96
N LYS A 351 18.16 -15.24 4.76
CA LYS A 351 18.45 -14.20 5.76
C LYS A 351 17.19 -13.76 6.51
N PRO A 352 17.34 -13.36 7.78
CA PRO A 352 16.19 -12.89 8.57
C PRO A 352 15.64 -11.54 8.06
N PRO A 353 14.36 -11.19 8.39
CA PRO A 353 13.68 -10.01 7.87
C PRO A 353 14.40 -8.67 8.10
N TRP A 354 15.18 -8.54 9.18
CA TRP A 354 15.92 -7.31 9.50
C TRP A 354 17.15 -7.07 8.60
N HIS A 355 17.58 -8.06 7.83
CA HIS A 355 18.61 -7.92 6.80
C HIS A 355 18.01 -8.00 5.41
N GLY A 356 17.29 -9.10 5.12
CA GLY A 356 16.75 -9.42 3.81
C GLY A 356 17.82 -9.59 2.74
N SER A 357 17.51 -10.29 1.66
CA SER A 357 18.41 -10.46 0.51
C SER A 357 18.03 -9.59 -0.68
N GLY A 358 17.00 -8.73 -0.55
CA GLY A 358 16.51 -7.88 -1.61
C GLY A 358 16.12 -6.48 -1.17
N ILE A 359 15.78 -5.66 -2.15
CA ILE A 359 15.13 -4.36 -1.97
C ILE A 359 13.84 -4.30 -2.78
N ARG A 360 12.82 -3.68 -2.22
CA ARG A 360 11.55 -3.39 -2.89
C ARG A 360 11.56 -1.93 -3.35
N ILE A 361 11.26 -1.73 -4.63
CA ILE A 361 11.25 -0.42 -5.29
C ILE A 361 9.89 -0.21 -5.93
N GLY A 362 9.33 0.99 -5.86
CA GLY A 362 8.05 1.34 -6.47
C GLY A 362 8.08 2.66 -7.21
N THR A 363 7.10 2.87 -8.05
CA THR A 363 7.01 4.04 -8.93
C THR A 363 5.87 5.01 -8.64
N PRO A 364 4.95 4.82 -7.68
CA PRO A 364 3.82 5.72 -7.47
C PRO A 364 4.23 7.16 -7.15
N ALA A 365 5.15 7.36 -6.21
CA ALA A 365 5.59 8.69 -5.78
C ALA A 365 6.31 9.45 -6.91
N LEU A 366 7.20 8.78 -7.65
CA LEU A 366 7.88 9.38 -8.80
C LEU A 366 6.92 9.71 -9.93
N THR A 367 5.92 8.86 -10.17
CA THR A 367 4.86 9.14 -11.17
C THR A 367 4.00 10.33 -10.75
N THR A 368 3.72 10.49 -9.45
CA THR A 368 3.04 11.69 -8.92
C THR A 368 3.84 12.96 -9.17
N ARG A 369 5.17 12.90 -9.10
CA ARG A 369 6.05 14.03 -9.45
C ARG A 369 6.11 14.32 -10.95
N GLY A 370 5.64 13.40 -11.82
CA GLY A 370 5.60 13.59 -13.27
C GLY A 370 6.68 12.85 -14.06
N LEU A 371 7.52 12.04 -13.41
CA LEU A 371 8.55 11.25 -14.07
C LEU A 371 7.93 10.20 -15.01
N LYS A 372 8.65 9.86 -16.08
CA LYS A 372 8.24 8.95 -17.16
C LYS A 372 9.24 7.82 -17.36
N GLU A 373 8.98 6.96 -18.33
CA GLU A 373 9.78 5.75 -18.63
C GLU A 373 11.26 6.05 -18.87
N SER A 374 11.59 7.14 -19.56
CA SER A 374 12.99 7.54 -19.79
C SER A 374 13.72 7.91 -18.49
N ASP A 375 13.00 8.54 -17.55
CA ASP A 375 13.57 8.86 -16.24
C ASP A 375 13.78 7.58 -15.43
N MET A 376 12.89 6.60 -15.54
CA MET A 376 13.03 5.30 -14.87
C MET A 376 14.24 4.52 -15.36
N LYS A 377 14.50 4.52 -16.69
CA LYS A 377 15.70 3.91 -17.26
C LYS A 377 16.98 4.61 -16.78
N HIS A 378 16.96 5.94 -16.70
CA HIS A 378 18.09 6.68 -16.15
C HIS A 378 18.33 6.35 -14.67
N ILE A 379 17.27 6.34 -13.84
CA ILE A 379 17.35 6.02 -12.42
C ILE A 379 17.82 4.59 -12.19
N SER A 380 17.41 3.61 -13.01
CA SER A 380 17.91 2.24 -12.90
C SER A 380 19.44 2.16 -13.08
N GLY A 381 20.01 2.94 -14.01
CA GLY A 381 21.45 3.06 -14.17
C GLY A 381 22.15 3.68 -12.96
N LEU A 382 21.54 4.68 -12.30
CA LEU A 382 22.07 5.27 -11.07
C LEU A 382 22.07 4.26 -9.91
N ILE A 383 20.98 3.51 -9.75
CA ILE A 383 20.86 2.47 -8.72
C ILE A 383 21.98 1.42 -8.87
N VAL A 384 22.14 0.88 -10.08
CA VAL A 384 23.16 -0.15 -10.33
C VAL A 384 24.57 0.40 -10.16
N LYS A 385 24.83 1.61 -10.65
CA LYS A 385 26.12 2.28 -10.50
C LYS A 385 26.55 2.41 -9.03
N ILE A 386 25.59 2.67 -8.13
CA ILE A 386 25.85 2.75 -6.69
C ILE A 386 26.06 1.35 -6.08
N ILE A 387 25.23 0.36 -6.46
CA ILE A 387 25.34 -1.01 -5.97
C ILE A 387 26.69 -1.65 -6.36
N ASP A 388 27.17 -1.37 -7.57
CA ASP A 388 28.42 -1.91 -8.08
C ASP A 388 29.67 -1.18 -7.55
N ASN A 389 29.51 0.04 -7.02
CA ASN A 389 30.62 0.87 -6.49
C ASN A 389 30.35 1.36 -5.06
N PRO A 390 30.10 0.47 -4.09
CA PRO A 390 29.58 0.86 -2.76
C PRO A 390 30.55 1.68 -1.90
N LYS A 391 31.84 1.70 -2.24
CA LYS A 391 32.88 2.41 -1.48
C LYS A 391 33.46 3.65 -2.23
N ASP A 392 32.99 3.91 -3.45
CA ASP A 392 33.51 5.02 -4.26
C ASP A 392 32.75 6.32 -3.95
N GLU A 393 33.34 7.17 -3.12
CA GLU A 393 32.74 8.45 -2.72
C GLU A 393 32.59 9.46 -3.88
N GLN A 394 33.42 9.36 -4.92
CA GLN A 394 33.29 10.24 -6.09
C GLN A 394 32.06 9.85 -6.92
N ILE A 395 31.81 8.54 -7.05
CA ILE A 395 30.61 8.03 -7.72
C ILE A 395 29.37 8.42 -6.90
N LYS A 396 29.39 8.25 -5.58
CA LYS A 396 28.27 8.65 -4.71
C LYS A 396 27.94 10.14 -4.86
N GLN A 397 28.97 10.99 -4.84
CA GLN A 397 28.78 12.43 -4.99
C GLN A 397 28.13 12.77 -6.35
N LYS A 398 28.61 12.20 -7.45
CA LYS A 398 28.03 12.41 -8.79
C LYS A 398 26.59 11.96 -8.86
N VAL A 399 26.27 10.77 -8.31
CA VAL A 399 24.90 10.27 -8.31
C VAL A 399 23.98 11.15 -7.47
N ARG A 400 24.43 11.62 -6.31
CA ARG A 400 23.66 12.56 -5.48
C ARG A 400 23.36 13.87 -6.23
N GLU A 401 24.31 14.41 -6.95
CA GLU A 401 24.13 15.62 -7.77
C GLU A 401 23.12 15.37 -8.92
N GLU A 402 23.18 14.21 -9.57
CA GLU A 402 22.20 13.82 -10.60
C GLU A 402 20.80 13.65 -10.02
N VAL A 403 20.65 13.02 -8.85
CA VAL A 403 19.36 12.89 -8.13
C VAL A 403 18.78 14.28 -7.82
N LEU A 404 19.56 15.17 -7.27
CA LEU A 404 19.13 16.56 -7.00
C LEU A 404 18.70 17.29 -8.28
N ASN A 405 19.40 17.08 -9.37
CA ASN A 405 19.03 17.67 -10.67
C ASN A 405 17.71 17.09 -11.21
N ILE A 406 17.47 15.78 -11.05
CA ILE A 406 16.17 15.17 -11.38
C ILE A 406 15.08 15.81 -10.52
N CYS A 407 15.28 15.90 -9.21
CA CYS A 407 14.32 16.45 -8.26
C CYS A 407 13.96 17.92 -8.59
N LYS A 408 14.93 18.74 -9.01
CA LYS A 408 14.69 20.12 -9.45
C LYS A 408 13.86 20.23 -10.72
N ARG A 409 14.00 19.30 -11.66
CA ARG A 409 13.17 19.28 -12.88
C ARG A 409 11.71 18.90 -12.59
N PHE A 410 11.45 18.18 -11.50
CA PHE A 410 10.14 17.70 -11.09
C PHE A 410 9.83 18.18 -9.66
N PRO A 411 9.59 19.48 -9.45
CA PRO A 411 9.41 20.06 -8.12
C PRO A 411 8.16 19.51 -7.43
N LEU A 412 8.30 19.14 -6.16
CA LEU A 412 7.20 18.66 -5.32
C LEU A 412 6.65 19.81 -4.47
N TYR A 413 5.32 19.96 -4.47
CA TYR A 413 4.60 20.98 -3.69
C TYR A 413 5.19 22.39 -3.80
N PRO A 414 5.32 22.95 -5.01
CA PRO A 414 5.88 24.30 -5.17
C PRO A 414 5.07 25.37 -4.41
N GLU A 415 3.78 25.08 -4.11
CA GLU A 415 2.88 25.97 -3.38
C GLU A 415 3.19 26.05 -1.87
N LEU A 416 3.99 25.12 -1.34
CA LEU A 416 4.32 25.09 0.10
C LEU A 416 5.53 25.99 0.48
N GLY A 417 6.09 26.73 -0.45
CA GLY A 417 7.17 27.70 -0.23
C GLY A 417 8.54 27.06 0.02
#